data_b71a5719388d74fc7195ec276dd73fae
#
_entry.id   b71a5719388d74fc7195ec276dd73fae
#
_cell.length_a   1.000
_cell.length_b   1.000
_cell.length_c   1.000
_cell.angle_alpha   90.00
_cell.angle_beta   90.00
_cell.angle_gamma   90.00
#
_symmetry.space_group_name_H-M   'P 1'
#
loop_
_entity.id
_entity.type
_entity.pdbx_description
1 polymer ?
#
loop_
_entity_poly.entity_id
_entity_poly.type
_entity_poly.pdbx_seq_one_letter_code
_entity_poly.pdbx_strand_id
1 'polypeptide(L)'
;MARFGAIDQTGILVQDLDDSIARWIAHSGVGPWMVFRNVRMDGSYRGEPTVVTMDVGLSYQGEMQIELIQVTNDAPSPYRADDGRPLLGLHHLARIVDDLDEAVDAAVAGGMELLFTAQNPGTRVAYLQVPGEPGQLFEFICGADMRAMCAAGIAAARDWDGSDPVTVIDFAAA
;
A
#
# COMPACT_ATOMS: atom_id res chain seq x y z
N MET A 1 22.27 -9.85 -5.97
CA MET A 1 20.80 -9.80 -6.19
C MET A 1 20.15 -9.26 -4.92
N ALA A 2 19.15 -8.40 -5.04
CA ALA A 2 18.36 -7.99 -3.87
C ALA A 2 17.65 -9.21 -3.28
N ARG A 3 17.66 -9.34 -1.94
CA ARG A 3 17.17 -10.53 -1.21
C ARG A 3 15.67 -10.81 -1.48
N PHE A 4 14.87 -9.75 -1.65
CA PHE A 4 13.41 -9.83 -1.81
C PHE A 4 12.93 -9.28 -3.16
N GLY A 5 13.80 -9.24 -4.17
CA GLY A 5 13.46 -8.70 -5.48
C GLY A 5 13.49 -7.16 -5.58
N ALA A 6 12.88 -6.63 -6.63
CA ALA A 6 12.75 -5.20 -6.84
C ALA A 6 11.71 -4.59 -5.90
N ILE A 7 11.74 -3.27 -5.75
CA ILE A 7 10.64 -2.51 -5.14
C ILE A 7 9.56 -2.39 -6.22
N ASP A 8 8.36 -2.85 -5.90
CA ASP A 8 7.22 -2.86 -6.83
C ASP A 8 6.31 -1.64 -6.60
N GLN A 9 6.26 -1.10 -5.35
CA GLN A 9 5.30 -0.07 -4.97
C GLN A 9 5.91 0.94 -3.97
N THR A 10 5.43 2.16 -4.03
CA THR A 10 5.61 3.17 -2.98
C THR A 10 4.25 3.59 -2.42
N GLY A 11 4.11 3.54 -1.09
CA GLY A 11 2.90 3.97 -0.37
C GLY A 11 3.05 5.36 0.20
N ILE A 12 2.04 6.19 -0.02
CA ILE A 12 1.99 7.60 0.38
C ILE A 12 0.68 7.82 1.14
N LEU A 13 0.78 8.29 2.38
CA LEU A 13 -0.38 8.65 3.19
C LEU A 13 -0.86 10.05 2.81
N VAL A 14 -2.16 10.18 2.56
CA VAL A 14 -2.79 11.43 2.15
C VAL A 14 -3.95 11.79 3.07
N GLN A 15 -4.23 13.07 3.19
CA GLN A 15 -5.33 13.57 4.01
C GLN A 15 -6.68 13.43 3.30
N ASP A 16 -6.68 13.61 1.97
CA ASP A 16 -7.85 13.49 1.10
C ASP A 16 -7.40 12.80 -0.19
N LEU A 17 -8.02 11.65 -0.47
CA LEU A 17 -7.62 10.82 -1.58
C LEU A 17 -7.98 11.44 -2.94
N ASP A 18 -9.18 12.00 -3.05
CA ASP A 18 -9.66 12.57 -4.32
C ASP A 18 -8.87 13.82 -4.70
N ASP A 19 -8.65 14.70 -3.74
CA ASP A 19 -7.80 15.88 -3.90
C ASP A 19 -6.36 15.50 -4.30
N SER A 20 -5.82 14.45 -3.68
CA SER A 20 -4.45 13.99 -3.99
C SER A 20 -4.37 13.39 -5.38
N ILE A 21 -5.33 12.56 -5.78
CA ILE A 21 -5.41 12.01 -7.15
C ILE A 21 -5.49 13.14 -8.18
N ALA A 22 -6.36 14.13 -7.95
CA ALA A 22 -6.50 15.27 -8.84
C ALA A 22 -5.17 16.03 -9.02
N ARG A 23 -4.40 16.20 -7.94
CA ARG A 23 -3.06 16.83 -7.99
C ARG A 23 -2.04 15.98 -8.74
N TRP A 24 -2.02 14.66 -8.52
CA TRP A 24 -1.14 13.75 -9.25
C TRP A 24 -1.40 13.77 -10.76
N ILE A 25 -2.67 13.78 -11.17
CA ILE A 25 -3.06 13.93 -12.58
C ILE A 25 -2.58 15.28 -13.13
N ALA A 26 -2.93 16.38 -12.43
CA ALA A 26 -2.68 17.74 -12.93
C ALA A 26 -1.20 18.11 -13.01
N HIS A 27 -0.38 17.66 -12.03
CA HIS A 27 1.01 18.09 -11.91
C HIS A 27 2.04 17.07 -12.43
N SER A 28 1.68 15.79 -12.43
CA SER A 28 2.61 14.72 -12.78
C SER A 28 2.14 13.89 -13.97
N GLY A 29 0.89 14.07 -14.43
CA GLY A 29 0.32 13.29 -15.53
C GLY A 29 0.18 11.80 -15.21
N VAL A 30 0.15 11.42 -13.91
CA VAL A 30 0.03 10.02 -13.49
C VAL A 30 -1.43 9.62 -13.48
N GLY A 31 -1.75 8.56 -14.19
CA GLY A 31 -3.09 7.97 -14.31
C GLY A 31 -3.11 6.80 -15.32
N PRO A 32 -4.25 6.12 -15.54
CA PRO A 32 -5.48 6.29 -14.77
C PRO A 32 -5.35 5.74 -13.35
N TRP A 33 -6.27 6.11 -12.46
CA TRP A 33 -6.31 5.66 -11.08
C TRP A 33 -7.42 4.63 -10.85
N MET A 34 -7.10 3.53 -10.19
CA MET A 34 -8.08 2.62 -9.62
C MET A 34 -8.24 2.94 -8.13
N VAL A 35 -9.46 3.26 -7.73
CA VAL A 35 -9.79 3.65 -6.35
C VAL A 35 -10.62 2.56 -5.70
N PHE A 36 -10.17 2.12 -4.53
CA PHE A 36 -10.87 1.19 -3.68
C PHE A 36 -11.38 1.94 -2.45
N ARG A 37 -12.72 1.96 -2.29
CA ARG A 37 -13.37 2.60 -1.14
C ARG A 37 -13.74 1.58 -0.08
N ASN A 38 -13.72 2.05 1.17
CA ASN A 38 -14.14 1.26 2.33
C ASN A 38 -13.35 -0.05 2.48
N VAL A 39 -12.07 -0.03 2.14
CA VAL A 39 -11.19 -1.18 2.36
C VAL A 39 -11.07 -1.42 3.85
N ARG A 40 -11.32 -2.66 4.28
CA ARG A 40 -11.15 -3.13 5.64
C ARG A 40 -10.03 -4.15 5.69
N MET A 41 -9.10 -3.96 6.62
CA MET A 41 -7.98 -4.87 6.88
C MET A 41 -8.02 -5.30 8.35
N ASP A 42 -8.21 -6.59 8.59
CA ASP A 42 -8.14 -7.20 9.92
C ASP A 42 -6.70 -7.68 10.17
N GLY A 43 -6.11 -7.33 11.32
CA GLY A 43 -4.71 -7.63 11.55
C GLY A 43 -4.22 -7.45 12.98
N SER A 44 -2.90 -7.29 13.11
CA SER A 44 -2.21 -7.07 14.37
C SER A 44 -1.16 -5.97 14.23
N TYR A 45 -1.12 -5.05 15.17
CA TYR A 45 -0.12 -4.01 15.26
C TYR A 45 0.65 -4.14 16.58
N ARG A 46 1.98 -4.32 16.50
CA ARG A 46 2.86 -4.59 17.67
C ARG A 46 2.36 -5.73 18.56
N GLY A 47 1.79 -6.77 17.94
CA GLY A 47 1.25 -7.94 18.62
C GLY A 47 -0.20 -7.82 19.12
N GLU A 48 -0.81 -6.63 19.07
CA GLU A 48 -2.18 -6.41 19.51
C GLU A 48 -3.15 -6.41 18.32
N PRO A 49 -4.34 -7.03 18.44
CA PRO A 49 -5.34 -7.02 17.37
C PRO A 49 -5.77 -5.61 16.99
N THR A 50 -5.91 -5.38 15.69
CA THR A 50 -6.39 -4.10 15.16
C THR A 50 -7.20 -4.29 13.90
N VAL A 51 -8.05 -3.33 13.58
CA VAL A 51 -8.80 -3.27 12.34
C VAL A 51 -8.61 -1.89 11.74
N VAL A 52 -7.99 -1.83 10.56
CA VAL A 52 -7.79 -0.57 9.85
C VAL A 52 -8.78 -0.47 8.70
N THR A 53 -9.39 0.72 8.56
CA THR A 53 -10.19 1.06 7.39
C THR A 53 -9.55 2.20 6.62
N MET A 54 -9.62 2.12 5.29
CA MET A 54 -8.97 3.09 4.42
C MET A 54 -9.62 3.15 3.04
N ASP A 55 -9.40 4.26 2.34
CA ASP A 55 -9.59 4.38 0.91
C ASP A 55 -8.21 4.37 0.25
N VAL A 56 -8.08 3.65 -0.86
CA VAL A 56 -6.80 3.44 -1.55
C VAL A 56 -6.91 3.78 -3.02
N GLY A 57 -5.97 4.55 -3.54
CA GLY A 57 -5.83 4.83 -4.97
C GLY A 57 -4.54 4.21 -5.51
N LEU A 58 -4.63 3.47 -6.59
CA LEU A 58 -3.50 2.84 -7.27
C LEU A 58 -3.34 3.40 -8.68
N SER A 59 -2.14 3.76 -9.05
CA SER A 59 -1.73 4.08 -10.41
C SER A 59 -0.28 3.67 -10.65
N TYR A 60 0.26 3.93 -11.84
CA TYR A 60 1.61 3.51 -12.19
C TYR A 60 2.40 4.63 -12.87
N GLN A 61 3.70 4.66 -12.56
CA GLN A 61 4.67 5.47 -13.30
C GLN A 61 5.83 4.56 -13.74
N GLY A 62 5.89 4.26 -15.03
CA GLY A 62 6.74 3.18 -15.53
C GLY A 62 6.30 1.83 -14.92
N GLU A 63 7.22 1.12 -14.30
CA GLU A 63 6.94 -0.17 -13.63
C GLU A 63 6.62 0.00 -12.13
N MET A 64 6.74 1.22 -11.58
CA MET A 64 6.49 1.51 -10.18
C MET A 64 5.02 1.79 -9.93
N GLN A 65 4.40 1.04 -9.03
CA GLN A 65 3.06 1.34 -8.53
C GLN A 65 3.13 2.49 -7.51
N ILE A 66 2.27 3.48 -7.71
CA ILE A 66 2.04 4.57 -6.76
C ILE A 66 0.75 4.25 -6.02
N GLU A 67 0.84 4.13 -4.71
CA GLU A 67 -0.29 3.92 -3.83
C GLU A 67 -0.54 5.17 -2.98
N LEU A 68 -1.76 5.69 -3.04
CA LEU A 68 -2.22 6.74 -2.14
C LEU A 68 -3.21 6.12 -1.14
N ILE A 69 -3.00 6.38 0.16
CA ILE A 69 -3.80 5.81 1.24
C ILE A 69 -4.38 6.93 2.09
N GLN A 70 -5.70 6.98 2.16
CA GLN A 70 -6.44 7.77 3.14
C GLN A 70 -6.98 6.83 4.21
N VAL A 71 -6.42 6.87 5.41
CA VAL A 71 -6.91 6.09 6.55
C VAL A 71 -8.19 6.72 7.07
N THR A 72 -9.25 5.92 7.25
CA THR A 72 -10.60 6.40 7.57
C THR A 72 -11.04 6.13 9.02
N ASN A 73 -10.21 5.41 9.82
CA ASN A 73 -10.47 5.23 11.25
C ASN A 73 -9.24 5.57 12.11
N ASP A 74 -9.44 5.58 13.44
CA ASP A 74 -8.42 5.95 14.42
C ASP A 74 -7.74 4.74 15.09
N ALA A 75 -7.85 3.55 14.48
CA ALA A 75 -7.28 2.34 15.06
C ALA A 75 -5.74 2.43 15.18
N PRO A 76 -5.14 1.86 16.24
CA PRO A 76 -3.70 1.73 16.36
C PRO A 76 -3.12 1.02 15.12
N SER A 77 -2.15 1.64 14.47
CA SER A 77 -1.61 1.13 13.20
C SER A 77 -0.31 1.84 12.85
N PRO A 78 0.48 1.35 11.88
CA PRO A 78 1.68 2.03 11.40
C PRO A 78 1.39 3.35 10.66
N TYR A 79 0.14 3.65 10.37
CA TYR A 79 -0.29 4.88 9.70
C TYR A 79 -0.45 6.07 10.65
N ARG A 80 -0.18 5.87 11.95
CA ARG A 80 -0.28 6.90 12.98
C ARG A 80 1.01 7.00 13.78
N ALA A 81 1.32 8.20 14.23
CA ALA A 81 2.38 8.42 15.19
C ALA A 81 1.97 7.88 16.58
N ASP A 82 2.94 7.71 17.49
CA ASP A 82 2.68 7.18 18.85
C ASP A 82 1.71 8.05 19.66
N ASP A 83 1.56 9.33 19.32
CA ASP A 83 0.58 10.25 19.92
C ASP A 83 -0.82 10.18 19.27
N GLY A 84 -1.02 9.26 18.32
CA GLY A 84 -2.27 9.04 17.61
C GLY A 84 -2.52 9.97 16.43
N ARG A 85 -1.63 10.94 16.15
CA ARG A 85 -1.78 11.80 14.95
C ARG A 85 -1.61 11.00 13.67
N PRO A 86 -2.42 11.26 12.63
CA PRO A 86 -2.21 10.65 11.33
C PRO A 86 -0.85 11.06 10.75
N LEU A 87 -0.15 10.09 10.18
CA LEU A 87 1.05 10.34 9.39
C LEU A 87 0.63 10.73 7.96
N LEU A 88 1.45 11.57 7.32
CA LEU A 88 1.25 12.01 5.94
C LEU A 88 2.58 11.97 5.18
N GLY A 89 2.49 11.77 3.87
CA GLY A 89 3.64 11.70 2.98
C GLY A 89 4.13 10.28 2.74
N LEU A 90 5.36 10.15 2.26
CA LEU A 90 5.97 8.85 1.97
C LEU A 90 5.98 7.99 3.23
N HIS A 91 5.46 6.76 3.11
CA HIS A 91 5.25 5.88 4.26
C HIS A 91 6.04 4.57 4.15
N HIS A 92 5.97 3.88 3.02
CA HIS A 92 6.61 2.59 2.86
C HIS A 92 7.08 2.33 1.43
N LEU A 93 7.97 1.35 1.33
CA LEU A 93 8.38 0.73 0.07
C LEU A 93 7.93 -0.73 0.10
N ALA A 94 7.18 -1.15 -0.91
CA ALA A 94 6.60 -2.48 -0.92
C ALA A 94 7.20 -3.39 -1.99
N ARG A 95 7.12 -4.70 -1.71
CA ARG A 95 7.47 -5.78 -2.64
C ARG A 95 6.36 -6.81 -2.67
N ILE A 96 6.00 -7.22 -3.87
CA ILE A 96 5.07 -8.31 -4.07
C ILE A 96 5.86 -9.62 -3.91
N VAL A 97 5.39 -10.47 -3.00
CA VAL A 97 5.99 -11.76 -2.70
C VAL A 97 5.00 -12.89 -2.99
N ASP A 98 5.52 -14.07 -3.32
CA ASP A 98 4.69 -15.24 -3.61
C ASP A 98 4.22 -15.95 -2.31
N ASP A 99 5.05 -15.90 -1.26
CA ASP A 99 4.74 -16.42 0.07
C ASP A 99 5.09 -15.35 1.12
N LEU A 100 4.04 -14.83 1.80
CA LEU A 100 4.20 -13.78 2.80
C LEU A 100 4.93 -14.28 4.04
N ASP A 101 4.60 -15.49 4.51
CA ASP A 101 5.14 -16.04 5.75
C ASP A 101 6.64 -16.35 5.56
N GLU A 102 7.03 -16.94 4.43
CA GLU A 102 8.43 -17.16 4.08
C GLU A 102 9.23 -15.85 3.99
N ALA A 103 8.66 -14.82 3.35
CA ALA A 103 9.31 -13.52 3.22
C ALA A 103 9.50 -12.82 4.57
N VAL A 104 8.49 -12.85 5.44
CA VAL A 104 8.55 -12.31 6.80
C VAL A 104 9.59 -13.05 7.64
N ASP A 105 9.56 -14.38 7.66
CA ASP A 105 10.51 -15.21 8.40
C ASP A 105 11.96 -14.90 7.96
N ALA A 106 12.20 -14.81 6.66
CA ALA A 106 13.50 -14.49 6.10
C ALA A 106 13.96 -13.07 6.49
N ALA A 107 13.05 -12.08 6.52
CA ALA A 107 13.35 -10.71 6.91
C ALA A 107 13.69 -10.61 8.41
N VAL A 108 12.89 -11.26 9.27
CA VAL A 108 13.11 -11.31 10.71
C VAL A 108 14.43 -12.02 11.04
N ALA A 109 14.72 -13.15 10.40
CA ALA A 109 16.02 -13.82 10.52
C ALA A 109 17.18 -12.93 10.04
N GLY A 110 16.93 -11.97 9.17
CA GLY A 110 17.87 -10.94 8.72
C GLY A 110 18.00 -9.73 9.65
N GLY A 111 17.26 -9.70 10.78
CA GLY A 111 17.34 -8.64 11.78
C GLY A 111 16.30 -7.54 11.63
N MET A 112 15.30 -7.68 10.73
CA MET A 112 14.16 -6.76 10.68
C MET A 112 13.13 -7.10 11.78
N GLU A 113 12.37 -6.12 12.19
CA GLU A 113 11.29 -6.25 13.19
C GLU A 113 9.94 -6.20 12.51
N LEU A 114 9.10 -7.21 12.76
CA LEU A 114 7.71 -7.22 12.29
C LEU A 114 6.88 -6.27 13.15
N LEU A 115 6.27 -5.28 12.49
CA LEU A 115 5.50 -4.23 13.15
C LEU A 115 3.99 -4.42 13.00
N PHE A 116 3.54 -4.84 11.82
CA PHE A 116 2.13 -4.92 11.47
C PHE A 116 1.89 -6.04 10.48
N THR A 117 0.80 -6.75 10.67
CA THR A 117 0.24 -7.66 9.67
C THR A 117 -1.23 -7.35 9.50
N ALA A 118 -1.74 -7.44 8.27
CA ALA A 118 -3.16 -7.29 8.04
C ALA A 118 -3.60 -8.07 6.79
N GLN A 119 -4.90 -8.34 6.72
CA GLN A 119 -5.47 -9.07 5.60
C GLN A 119 -6.93 -8.71 5.35
N ASN A 120 -7.33 -8.94 4.11
CA ASN A 120 -8.71 -9.05 3.67
C ASN A 120 -8.84 -10.29 2.75
N PRO A 121 -10.02 -10.60 2.17
CA PRO A 121 -10.17 -11.78 1.31
C PRO A 121 -9.24 -11.84 0.09
N GLY A 122 -8.71 -10.71 -0.38
CA GLY A 122 -7.88 -10.64 -1.59
C GLY A 122 -6.39 -10.39 -1.36
N THR A 123 -6.02 -9.89 -0.17
CA THR A 123 -4.65 -9.39 0.05
C THR A 123 -4.21 -9.64 1.49
N ARG A 124 -2.95 -10.04 1.65
CA ARG A 124 -2.23 -10.11 2.93
C ARG A 124 -1.02 -9.18 2.86
N VAL A 125 -0.78 -8.43 3.92
CA VAL A 125 0.37 -7.53 4.02
C VAL A 125 1.12 -7.71 5.33
N ALA A 126 2.41 -7.40 5.30
CA ALA A 126 3.26 -7.31 6.48
C ALA A 126 4.19 -6.11 6.38
N TYR A 127 4.22 -5.27 7.42
CA TYR A 127 5.15 -4.15 7.53
C TYR A 127 6.26 -4.48 8.50
N LEU A 128 7.48 -4.23 8.06
CA LEU A 128 8.69 -4.45 8.84
C LEU A 128 9.53 -3.16 8.89
N GLN A 129 10.27 -3.00 9.96
CA GLN A 129 11.22 -1.91 10.13
C GLN A 129 12.64 -2.45 10.34
N VAL A 130 13.62 -1.64 9.99
CA VAL A 130 15.03 -1.91 10.31
C VAL A 130 15.36 -1.23 11.64
N PRO A 131 15.82 -1.97 12.65
CA PRO A 131 16.23 -1.37 13.92
C PRO A 131 17.29 -0.28 13.73
N GLY A 132 17.04 0.89 14.33
CA GLY A 132 17.95 2.03 14.23
C GLY A 132 17.74 2.94 13.02
N GLU A 133 16.80 2.61 12.12
CA GLU A 133 16.39 3.46 10.99
C GLU A 133 14.90 3.84 11.11
N PRO A 134 14.55 4.74 12.03
CA PRO A 134 13.16 5.11 12.26
C PRO A 134 12.55 5.82 11.05
N GLY A 135 11.29 5.54 10.77
CA GLY A 135 10.53 6.15 9.70
C GLY A 135 10.70 5.49 8.33
N GLN A 136 11.49 4.42 8.22
CA GLN A 136 11.57 3.62 7.00
C GLN A 136 10.85 2.28 7.20
N LEU A 137 9.71 2.12 6.54
CA LEU A 137 8.95 0.89 6.55
C LEU A 137 9.09 0.12 5.23
N PHE A 138 9.24 -1.18 5.36
CA PHE A 138 9.18 -2.12 4.24
C PHE A 138 7.90 -2.93 4.34
N GLU A 139 7.21 -3.06 3.22
CA GLU A 139 6.01 -3.88 3.12
C GLU A 139 6.26 -5.09 2.23
N PHE A 140 5.73 -6.23 2.64
CA PHE A 140 5.50 -7.37 1.77
C PHE A 140 4.01 -7.50 1.51
N ILE A 141 3.66 -7.67 0.23
CA ILE A 141 2.28 -7.82 -0.23
C ILE A 141 2.17 -9.19 -0.91
N CYS A 142 1.15 -9.96 -0.51
CA CYS A 142 0.80 -11.22 -1.14
C CYS A 142 -0.69 -11.25 -1.45
N GLY A 143 -1.04 -11.66 -2.66
CA GLY A 143 -2.43 -11.80 -3.10
C GLY A 143 -2.51 -12.59 -4.41
N ALA A 144 -3.66 -13.20 -4.65
CA ALA A 144 -3.88 -13.94 -5.89
C ALA A 144 -3.79 -12.98 -7.09
N ASP A 145 -3.10 -13.40 -8.15
CA ASP A 145 -2.96 -12.67 -9.42
C ASP A 145 -2.36 -11.25 -9.31
N MET A 146 -1.73 -10.90 -8.17
CA MET A 146 -1.20 -9.56 -7.90
C MET A 146 -0.27 -9.07 -9.01
N ARG A 147 0.66 -9.91 -9.48
CA ARG A 147 1.59 -9.54 -10.57
C ARG A 147 0.87 -9.35 -11.91
N ALA A 148 -0.18 -10.13 -12.18
CA ALA A 148 -0.99 -9.94 -13.38
C ALA A 148 -1.79 -8.63 -13.33
N MET A 149 -2.31 -8.28 -12.14
CA MET A 149 -2.97 -6.99 -11.91
C MET A 149 -2.00 -5.82 -12.10
N CYS A 150 -0.78 -5.92 -11.58
CA CYS A 150 0.26 -4.91 -11.81
C CYS A 150 0.60 -4.77 -13.29
N ALA A 151 0.80 -5.87 -14.01
CA ALA A 151 1.09 -5.84 -15.43
C ALA A 151 -0.03 -5.16 -16.24
N ALA A 152 -1.29 -5.44 -15.90
CA ALA A 152 -2.44 -4.79 -16.51
C ALA A 152 -2.49 -3.28 -16.21
N GLY A 153 -2.21 -2.89 -14.95
CA GLY A 153 -2.16 -1.48 -14.54
C GLY A 153 -1.03 -0.70 -15.20
N ILE A 154 0.16 -1.31 -15.34
CA ILE A 154 1.30 -0.73 -16.07
C ILE A 154 0.94 -0.49 -17.55
N ALA A 155 0.28 -1.48 -18.18
CA ALA A 155 -0.17 -1.33 -19.57
C ALA A 155 -1.22 -0.22 -19.71
N ALA A 156 -2.20 -0.17 -18.80
CA ALA A 156 -3.21 0.88 -18.79
C ALA A 156 -2.59 2.28 -18.61
N ALA A 157 -1.64 2.44 -17.69
CA ALA A 157 -0.96 3.72 -17.46
C ALA A 157 -0.11 4.16 -18.66
N ARG A 158 0.57 3.22 -19.32
CA ARG A 158 1.37 3.51 -20.52
C ARG A 158 0.52 3.99 -21.70
N ASP A 159 -0.65 3.40 -21.86
CA ASP A 159 -1.53 3.63 -23.03
C ASP A 159 -2.61 4.68 -22.75
N TRP A 160 -2.62 5.28 -21.53
CA TRP A 160 -3.62 6.25 -21.11
C TRP A 160 -3.53 7.57 -21.87
N ASP A 161 -4.66 8.02 -22.39
CA ASP A 161 -4.79 9.24 -23.18
C ASP A 161 -5.32 10.46 -22.39
N GLY A 162 -5.53 10.31 -21.09
CA GLY A 162 -6.09 11.35 -20.21
C GLY A 162 -7.61 11.24 -20.01
N SER A 163 -8.31 10.37 -20.73
CA SER A 163 -9.74 10.13 -20.54
C SER A 163 -9.99 9.16 -19.37
N ASP A 164 -11.20 9.20 -18.80
CA ASP A 164 -11.66 8.31 -17.73
C ASP A 164 -10.59 8.11 -16.63
N PRO A 165 -10.17 9.19 -15.96
CA PRO A 165 -8.97 9.19 -15.13
C PRO A 165 -9.11 8.37 -13.84
N VAL A 166 -10.35 8.00 -13.44
CA VAL A 166 -10.62 7.30 -12.17
C VAL A 166 -11.67 6.23 -12.36
N THR A 167 -11.36 5.00 -11.91
CA THR A 167 -12.32 3.91 -11.77
C THR A 167 -12.47 3.59 -10.29
N VAL A 168 -13.71 3.46 -9.78
CA VAL A 168 -13.99 3.23 -8.37
C VAL A 168 -14.59 1.85 -8.15
N ILE A 169 -14.06 1.13 -7.16
CA ILE A 169 -14.62 -0.10 -6.58
C ILE A 169 -14.94 0.20 -5.13
N ASP A 170 -16.21 0.04 -4.73
CA ASP A 170 -16.67 0.32 -3.36
C ASP A 170 -17.07 -0.98 -2.66
N PHE A 171 -16.35 -1.34 -1.61
CA PHE A 171 -16.62 -2.54 -0.83
C PHE A 171 -17.79 -2.39 0.16
N ALA A 172 -18.30 -1.18 0.42
CA ALA A 172 -19.52 -1.00 1.20
C ALA A 172 -20.79 -1.24 0.36
N ALA A 173 -20.68 -1.25 -0.96
CA ALA A 173 -21.80 -1.44 -1.89
C ALA A 173 -22.03 -2.93 -2.27
N ALA A 174 -21.27 -3.85 -1.67
CA ALA A 174 -21.31 -5.29 -1.94
C ALA A 174 -22.16 -6.07 -0.94
#